data_56d7aae325f417e0b105c28c49a253f3
#
_entry.id   56d7aae325f417e0b105c28c49a253f3
#
_cell.length_a   1.000
_cell.length_b   1.000
_cell.length_c   1.000
_cell.angle_alpha   90.00
_cell.angle_beta   90.00
_cell.angle_gamma   90.00
#
_symmetry.space_group_name_H-M   'P 1'
#
loop_
_entity.id
_entity.type
_entity.pdbx_description
1 polymer ?
#
loop_
_entity_poly.entity_id
_entity_poly.type
_entity_poly.pdbx_seq_one_letter_code
_entity_poly.pdbx_strand_id
1 'polypeptide(L)'
;FIWNIALDVLRRDSIMSYMQSIFSGKNMLKFLLFNESPLAVHLWYLGAIFYVLAIVLLVDKFQCRKILYDLTPVLLIADLLFGKYSLLIFHREFPYILVRNFLCVGIPYFCIGNIIREKRCSEKWDKKVFLVLIVIFMITSLAERFALVNAGLNATRDHYLSTTFLAICLFIYTLKSNWHNKDL
;
A
#
# COMPACT_ATOMS: atom_id res chain seq x y z
N PHE A 1 -12.17 -3.12 16.10
CA PHE A 1 -11.99 -4.31 16.95
C PHE A 1 -12.82 -4.21 18.22
N ILE A 2 -12.58 -3.23 19.11
CA ILE A 2 -13.33 -3.02 20.37
C ILE A 2 -14.83 -2.86 20.08
N TRP A 3 -15.20 -2.13 19.03
CA TRP A 3 -16.59 -1.95 18.63
C TRP A 3 -17.26 -3.25 18.17
N ASN A 4 -16.57 -4.08 17.41
CA ASN A 4 -17.08 -5.38 17.00
C ASN A 4 -17.25 -6.33 18.19
N ILE A 5 -16.27 -6.37 19.10
CA ILE A 5 -16.41 -7.13 20.36
C ILE A 5 -17.62 -6.64 21.17
N ALA A 6 -17.80 -5.32 21.29
CA ALA A 6 -18.94 -4.75 22.00
C ALA A 6 -20.29 -5.14 21.35
N LEU A 7 -20.36 -5.13 20.02
CA LEU A 7 -21.55 -5.57 19.28
C LEU A 7 -21.82 -7.07 19.42
N ASP A 8 -20.78 -7.91 19.43
CA ASP A 8 -20.90 -9.36 19.57
C ASP A 8 -21.30 -9.75 21.01
N VAL A 9 -20.80 -9.03 22.01
CA VAL A 9 -21.25 -9.14 23.41
C VAL A 9 -22.72 -8.74 23.55
N LEU A 10 -23.15 -7.67 22.88
CA LEU A 10 -24.53 -7.23 22.85
C LEU A 10 -25.48 -8.23 22.15
N ARG A 11 -24.96 -8.96 21.14
CA ARG A 11 -25.69 -10.02 20.40
C ARG A 11 -25.72 -11.36 21.13
N ARG A 12 -25.15 -11.47 22.34
CA ARG A 12 -25.01 -12.72 23.11
C ARG A 12 -24.16 -13.80 22.41
N ASP A 13 -23.40 -13.45 21.39
CA ASP A 13 -22.45 -14.37 20.79
C ASP A 13 -21.30 -14.59 21.79
N SER A 14 -20.93 -15.84 21.99
CA SER A 14 -19.85 -16.17 22.92
C SER A 14 -18.53 -15.56 22.39
N ILE A 15 -17.88 -14.73 23.20
CA ILE A 15 -16.54 -14.19 22.90
C ILE A 15 -15.58 -15.32 22.53
N MET A 16 -15.75 -16.48 23.15
CA MET A 16 -14.96 -17.67 22.88
C MET A 16 -15.14 -18.19 21.45
N SER A 17 -16.38 -18.24 20.93
CA SER A 17 -16.63 -18.68 19.55
C SER A 17 -16.05 -17.68 18.52
N TYR A 18 -16.13 -16.39 18.82
CA TYR A 18 -15.51 -15.34 18.01
C TYR A 18 -13.98 -15.48 17.99
N MET A 19 -13.35 -15.65 19.13
CA MET A 19 -11.91 -15.88 19.23
C MET A 19 -11.47 -17.15 18.51
N GLN A 20 -12.21 -18.26 18.65
CA GLN A 20 -11.93 -19.50 17.92
C GLN A 20 -12.04 -19.32 16.41
N SER A 21 -12.99 -18.54 15.92
CA SER A 21 -13.11 -18.24 14.48
C SER A 21 -11.93 -17.43 13.97
N ILE A 22 -11.44 -16.43 14.72
CA ILE A 22 -10.27 -15.61 14.38
C ILE A 22 -9.00 -16.46 14.33
N PHE A 23 -8.77 -17.27 15.38
CA PHE A 23 -7.58 -18.11 15.51
C PHE A 23 -7.73 -19.49 14.85
N SER A 24 -8.71 -19.68 13.98
CA SER A 24 -8.81 -20.93 13.21
C SER A 24 -7.55 -21.12 12.34
N GLY A 25 -7.10 -22.37 12.20
CA GLY A 25 -5.90 -22.69 11.41
C GLY A 25 -5.94 -22.13 9.99
N LYS A 26 -7.13 -22.09 9.36
CA LYS A 26 -7.34 -21.50 8.03
C LYS A 26 -7.08 -19.99 8.01
N ASN A 27 -7.58 -19.25 9.01
CA ASN A 27 -7.41 -17.80 9.10
C ASN A 27 -5.97 -17.43 9.47
N MET A 28 -5.32 -18.21 10.33
CA MET A 28 -3.91 -18.06 10.63
C MET A 28 -3.02 -18.30 9.40
N LEU A 29 -3.34 -19.30 8.60
CA LEU A 29 -2.62 -19.60 7.36
C LEU A 29 -2.80 -18.48 6.32
N LYS A 30 -4.01 -17.94 6.20
CA LYS A 30 -4.28 -16.77 5.35
C LYS A 30 -3.53 -15.53 5.82
N PHE A 31 -3.48 -15.30 7.13
CA PHE A 31 -2.69 -14.21 7.70
C PHE A 31 -1.20 -14.36 7.39
N LEU A 32 -0.64 -15.55 7.60
CA LEU A 32 0.78 -15.83 7.38
C LEU A 32 1.18 -15.82 5.89
N LEU A 33 0.40 -16.43 5.00
CA LEU A 33 0.76 -16.54 3.59
C LEU A 33 0.36 -15.32 2.76
N PHE A 34 -0.78 -14.73 3.08
CA PHE A 34 -1.41 -13.70 2.25
C PHE A 34 -1.56 -12.37 2.96
N ASN A 35 -1.14 -12.29 4.23
CA ASN A 35 -1.26 -11.08 5.03
C ASN A 35 -2.71 -10.58 5.18
N GLU A 36 -3.68 -11.50 5.10
CA GLU A 36 -5.10 -11.21 5.31
C GLU A 36 -5.40 -11.23 6.81
N SER A 37 -5.52 -10.02 7.43
CA SER A 37 -5.78 -9.93 8.86
C SER A 37 -7.20 -10.42 9.21
N PRO A 38 -7.35 -11.41 10.10
CA PRO A 38 -8.65 -11.88 10.54
C PRO A 38 -9.34 -10.92 11.52
N LEU A 39 -8.59 -9.95 12.09
CA LEU A 39 -9.10 -9.00 13.09
C LEU A 39 -9.73 -7.77 12.44
N ALA A 40 -9.06 -7.18 11.47
CA ALA A 40 -9.55 -6.01 10.76
C ALA A 40 -8.84 -5.87 9.41
N VAL A 41 -9.62 -5.59 8.38
CA VAL A 41 -9.14 -5.52 6.99
C VAL A 41 -8.00 -4.50 6.82
N HIS A 42 -7.99 -3.42 7.58
CA HIS A 42 -6.95 -2.38 7.49
C HIS A 42 -5.67 -2.71 8.27
N LEU A 43 -5.61 -3.77 9.06
CA LEU A 43 -4.38 -4.18 9.76
C LEU A 43 -3.40 -4.96 8.87
N TRP A 44 -3.77 -5.24 7.63
CA TRP A 44 -2.91 -5.94 6.68
C TRP A 44 -1.53 -5.26 6.50
N TYR A 45 -1.47 -3.93 6.58
CA TYR A 45 -0.22 -3.19 6.38
C TYR A 45 0.83 -3.47 7.46
N LEU A 46 0.41 -3.80 8.69
CA LEU A 46 1.36 -4.14 9.77
C LEU A 46 2.10 -5.43 9.45
N GLY A 47 1.37 -6.47 9.01
CA GLY A 47 2.01 -7.69 8.54
C GLY A 47 2.85 -7.43 7.27
N ALA A 48 2.35 -6.59 6.35
CA ALA A 48 3.10 -6.24 5.15
C ALA A 48 4.45 -5.58 5.47
N ILE A 49 4.51 -4.65 6.42
CA ILE A 49 5.76 -4.02 6.86
C ILE A 49 6.73 -5.07 7.41
N PHE A 50 6.24 -6.01 8.22
CA PHE A 50 7.08 -7.07 8.77
C PHE A 50 7.72 -7.92 7.66
N TYR A 51 6.94 -8.35 6.66
CA TYR A 51 7.46 -9.12 5.53
C TYR A 51 8.43 -8.30 4.66
N VAL A 52 8.11 -7.03 4.40
CA VAL A 52 9.01 -6.14 3.65
C VAL A 52 10.36 -6.03 4.36
N LEU A 53 10.37 -5.77 5.67
CA LEU A 53 11.60 -5.65 6.45
C LEU A 53 12.40 -6.96 6.46
N ALA A 54 11.72 -8.11 6.62
CA ALA A 54 12.37 -9.42 6.57
C ALA A 54 13.03 -9.67 5.19
N ILE A 55 12.32 -9.37 4.10
CA ILE A 55 12.86 -9.51 2.74
C ILE A 55 14.04 -8.56 2.52
N VAL A 56 13.91 -7.31 2.94
CA VAL A 56 15.00 -6.33 2.80
C VAL A 56 16.24 -6.77 3.56
N LEU A 57 16.10 -7.26 4.79
CA LEU A 57 17.22 -7.78 5.58
C LEU A 57 17.89 -8.99 4.90
N LEU A 58 17.10 -9.89 4.31
CA LEU A 58 17.64 -11.03 3.55
C LEU A 58 18.39 -10.56 2.31
N VAL A 59 17.81 -9.66 1.54
CA VAL A 59 18.41 -9.11 0.31
C VAL A 59 19.69 -8.32 0.63
N ASP A 60 19.71 -7.60 1.75
CA ASP A 60 20.91 -6.89 2.23
C ASP A 60 22.03 -7.85 2.60
N LYS A 61 21.68 -8.93 3.30
CA LYS A 61 22.64 -10.00 3.63
C LYS A 61 23.30 -10.61 2.39
N PHE A 62 22.55 -10.75 1.30
CA PHE A 62 23.04 -11.27 0.02
C PHE A 62 23.55 -10.18 -0.93
N GLN A 63 23.57 -8.92 -0.52
CA GLN A 63 23.99 -7.75 -1.32
C GLN A 63 23.26 -7.59 -2.67
N CYS A 64 22.02 -8.05 -2.74
CA CYS A 64 21.20 -8.10 -3.96
C CYS A 64 20.15 -6.98 -4.04
N ARG A 65 20.34 -5.83 -3.36
CA ARG A 65 19.38 -4.69 -3.36
C ARG A 65 18.96 -4.24 -4.75
N LYS A 66 19.87 -4.29 -5.71
CA LYS A 66 19.58 -3.89 -7.09
C LYS A 66 18.38 -4.64 -7.67
N ILE A 67 18.24 -5.93 -7.35
CA ILE A 67 17.11 -6.76 -7.83
C ILE A 67 15.77 -6.17 -7.35
N LEU A 68 15.67 -5.73 -6.10
CA LEU A 68 14.44 -5.12 -5.59
C LEU A 68 14.14 -3.79 -6.30
N TYR A 69 15.16 -2.98 -6.57
CA TYR A 69 15.00 -1.71 -7.28
C TYR A 69 14.55 -1.91 -8.73
N ASP A 70 15.14 -2.88 -9.43
CA ASP A 70 14.78 -3.21 -10.81
C ASP A 70 13.37 -3.83 -10.89
N LEU A 71 12.96 -4.57 -9.85
CA LEU A 71 11.64 -5.19 -9.76
C LEU A 71 10.52 -4.19 -9.38
N THR A 72 10.86 -3.09 -8.73
CA THR A 72 9.91 -2.08 -8.27
C THR A 72 8.92 -1.60 -9.33
N PRO A 73 9.33 -1.15 -10.53
CA PRO A 73 8.40 -0.71 -11.56
C PRO A 73 7.50 -1.84 -12.06
N VAL A 74 8.03 -3.07 -12.17
CA VAL A 74 7.27 -4.24 -12.60
C VAL A 74 6.15 -4.56 -11.60
N LEU A 75 6.46 -4.54 -10.31
CA LEU A 75 5.48 -4.80 -9.25
C LEU A 75 4.39 -3.72 -9.19
N LEU A 76 4.75 -2.43 -9.37
CA LEU A 76 3.77 -1.34 -9.44
C LEU A 76 2.85 -1.47 -10.65
N ILE A 77 3.40 -1.81 -11.81
CA ILE A 77 2.60 -2.05 -13.02
C ILE A 77 1.67 -3.25 -12.79
N ALA A 78 2.17 -4.32 -12.20
CA ALA A 78 1.36 -5.49 -11.86
C ALA A 78 0.22 -5.14 -10.90
N ASP A 79 0.49 -4.33 -9.86
CA ASP A 79 -0.54 -3.84 -8.93
C ASP A 79 -1.64 -3.06 -9.65
N LEU A 80 -1.30 -2.17 -10.55
CA LEU A 80 -2.25 -1.40 -11.34
C LEU A 80 -3.06 -2.29 -12.31
N LEU A 81 -2.37 -3.17 -13.06
CA LEU A 81 -3.00 -4.01 -14.07
C LEU A 81 -3.96 -5.05 -13.47
N PHE A 82 -3.51 -5.75 -12.42
CA PHE A 82 -4.34 -6.77 -11.75
C PHE A 82 -5.30 -6.16 -10.71
N GLY A 83 -5.04 -4.93 -10.27
CA GLY A 83 -5.86 -4.17 -9.34
C GLY A 83 -6.93 -3.33 -10.02
N LYS A 84 -6.69 -2.02 -10.03
CA LYS A 84 -7.67 -1.02 -10.46
C LYS A 84 -8.12 -1.15 -11.91
N TYR A 85 -7.20 -1.43 -12.81
CA TYR A 85 -7.47 -1.50 -14.25
C TYR A 85 -7.79 -2.90 -14.76
N SER A 86 -7.93 -3.88 -13.86
CA SER A 86 -8.18 -5.28 -14.26
C SER A 86 -9.46 -5.47 -15.04
N LEU A 87 -10.55 -4.79 -14.65
CA LEU A 87 -11.82 -4.82 -15.39
C LEU A 87 -11.72 -4.14 -16.76
N LEU A 88 -10.96 -3.05 -16.87
CA LEU A 88 -10.76 -2.34 -18.12
C LEU A 88 -9.96 -3.16 -19.12
N ILE A 89 -8.92 -3.87 -18.68
CA ILE A 89 -7.95 -4.55 -19.54
C ILE A 89 -8.32 -6.01 -19.77
N PHE A 90 -8.70 -6.71 -18.69
CA PHE A 90 -8.96 -8.17 -18.74
C PHE A 90 -10.44 -8.51 -18.65
N HIS A 91 -11.34 -7.51 -18.53
CA HIS A 91 -12.78 -7.69 -18.37
C HIS A 91 -13.17 -8.62 -17.20
N ARG A 92 -12.28 -8.76 -16.21
CA ARG A 92 -12.51 -9.56 -15.00
C ARG A 92 -11.82 -8.97 -13.79
N GLU A 93 -12.38 -9.23 -12.61
CA GLU A 93 -11.75 -8.87 -11.34
C GLU A 93 -10.84 -9.99 -10.84
N PHE A 94 -9.65 -9.61 -10.38
CA PHE A 94 -8.76 -10.51 -9.68
C PHE A 94 -8.99 -10.43 -8.16
N PRO A 95 -8.72 -11.52 -7.41
CA PRO A 95 -8.83 -11.50 -5.96
C PRO A 95 -7.95 -10.41 -5.33
N TYR A 96 -8.48 -9.72 -4.34
CA TYR A 96 -7.78 -8.65 -3.61
C TYR A 96 -6.41 -9.08 -3.07
N ILE A 97 -6.32 -10.33 -2.69
CA ILE A 97 -5.12 -10.95 -2.12
C ILE A 97 -3.92 -10.94 -3.06
N LEU A 98 -4.15 -10.96 -4.39
CA LEU A 98 -3.07 -10.92 -5.38
C LEU A 98 -2.48 -9.53 -5.57
N VAL A 99 -3.24 -8.50 -5.23
CA VAL A 99 -2.89 -7.10 -5.49
C VAL A 99 -2.51 -6.40 -4.20
N ARG A 100 -3.37 -6.47 -3.19
CA ARG A 100 -3.17 -5.80 -1.91
C ARG A 100 -2.32 -6.64 -0.96
N ASN A 101 -1.03 -6.77 -1.26
CA ASN A 101 -0.10 -7.55 -0.47
C ASN A 101 1.24 -6.82 -0.28
N PHE A 102 2.11 -7.40 0.55
CA PHE A 102 3.44 -6.85 0.82
C PHE A 102 4.33 -6.81 -0.44
N LEU A 103 4.10 -7.73 -1.40
CA LEU A 103 4.92 -7.84 -2.60
C LEU A 103 4.61 -6.71 -3.59
N CYS A 104 3.34 -6.53 -3.96
CA CYS A 104 2.93 -5.58 -4.98
C CYS A 104 2.87 -4.13 -4.48
N VAL A 105 2.61 -3.93 -3.17
CA VAL A 105 2.50 -2.60 -2.55
C VAL A 105 3.68 -2.32 -1.63
N GLY A 106 3.95 -3.19 -0.67
CA GLY A 106 4.92 -2.94 0.39
C GLY A 106 6.35 -2.76 -0.12
N ILE A 107 6.85 -3.70 -0.92
CA ILE A 107 8.22 -3.64 -1.48
C ILE A 107 8.40 -2.42 -2.40
N PRO A 108 7.54 -2.14 -3.38
CA PRO A 108 7.72 -0.99 -4.25
C PRO A 108 7.79 0.34 -3.50
N TYR A 109 6.85 0.60 -2.59
CA TYR A 109 6.86 1.86 -1.84
C TYR A 109 8.06 1.98 -0.91
N PHE A 110 8.51 0.89 -0.29
CA PHE A 110 9.74 0.86 0.49
C PHE A 110 10.97 1.18 -0.38
N CYS A 111 11.09 0.54 -1.54
CA CYS A 111 12.18 0.77 -2.48
C CYS A 111 12.19 2.21 -3.01
N ILE A 112 11.03 2.76 -3.37
CA ILE A 112 10.90 4.17 -3.79
C ILE A 112 11.40 5.10 -2.69
N GLY A 113 10.99 4.87 -1.43
CA GLY A 113 11.45 5.65 -0.28
C GLY A 113 12.97 5.63 -0.13
N ASN A 114 13.59 4.45 -0.26
CA ASN A 114 15.04 4.31 -0.21
C ASN A 114 15.74 5.01 -1.40
N ILE A 115 15.25 4.84 -2.62
CA ILE A 115 15.80 5.50 -3.82
C ILE A 115 15.75 7.03 -3.67
N ILE A 116 14.66 7.58 -3.17
CA ILE A 116 14.50 9.01 -2.92
C ILE A 116 15.55 9.49 -1.92
N ARG A 117 15.76 8.73 -0.85
CA ARG A 117 16.74 9.04 0.20
C ARG A 117 18.17 8.93 -0.34
N GLU A 118 18.54 7.84 -0.99
CA GLU A 118 19.88 7.58 -1.50
C GLU A 118 20.29 8.58 -2.58
N LYS A 119 19.38 8.86 -3.52
CA LYS A 119 19.64 9.80 -4.64
C LYS A 119 19.43 11.26 -4.27
N ARG A 120 19.12 11.57 -3.03
CA ARG A 120 18.83 12.92 -2.55
C ARG A 120 17.88 13.68 -3.48
N CYS A 121 16.83 12.99 -3.97
CA CYS A 121 15.88 13.59 -4.90
C CYS A 121 15.19 14.83 -4.32
N SER A 122 15.14 14.93 -2.98
CA SER A 122 14.61 16.09 -2.27
C SER A 122 15.43 17.37 -2.49
N GLU A 123 16.72 17.29 -2.82
CA GLU A 123 17.58 18.45 -2.96
C GLU A 123 17.45 19.18 -4.32
N LYS A 124 16.99 18.45 -5.36
CA LYS A 124 17.01 18.93 -6.74
C LYS A 124 15.95 20.00 -7.07
N TRP A 125 14.81 19.99 -6.37
CA TRP A 125 13.66 20.82 -6.71
C TRP A 125 13.19 21.60 -5.50
N ASP A 126 12.61 22.79 -5.70
CA ASP A 126 12.05 23.59 -4.61
C ASP A 126 10.83 22.90 -3.97
N LYS A 127 10.64 23.11 -2.67
CA LYS A 127 9.48 22.63 -1.89
C LYS A 127 8.14 23.03 -2.51
N LYS A 128 8.08 24.25 -3.08
CA LYS A 128 6.87 24.78 -3.74
C LYS A 128 6.44 23.94 -4.95
N VAL A 129 7.41 23.37 -5.69
CA VAL A 129 7.13 22.51 -6.85
C VAL A 129 6.38 21.25 -6.39
N PHE A 130 6.85 20.61 -5.31
CA PHE A 130 6.17 19.44 -4.78
C PHE A 130 4.77 19.74 -4.24
N LEU A 131 4.55 20.93 -3.65
CA LEU A 131 3.22 21.35 -3.22
C LEU A 131 2.27 21.46 -4.41
N VAL A 132 2.72 22.07 -5.52
CA VAL A 132 1.91 22.17 -6.74
C VAL A 132 1.61 20.79 -7.33
N LEU A 133 2.64 19.92 -7.39
CA LEU A 133 2.46 18.55 -7.88
C LEU A 133 1.48 17.72 -7.01
N ILE A 134 1.51 17.89 -5.68
CA ILE A 134 0.54 17.27 -4.77
C ILE A 134 -0.88 17.68 -5.14
N VAL A 135 -1.12 18.98 -5.34
CA VAL A 135 -2.47 19.48 -5.73
C VAL A 135 -2.89 18.90 -7.08
N ILE A 136 -1.98 18.90 -8.07
CA ILE A 136 -2.25 18.33 -9.39
C ILE A 136 -2.61 16.84 -9.28
N PHE A 137 -1.79 16.04 -8.57
CA PHE A 137 -2.07 14.61 -8.44
C PHE A 137 -3.29 14.29 -7.57
N MET A 138 -3.65 15.14 -6.63
CA MET A 138 -4.97 15.05 -5.96
C MET A 138 -6.13 15.24 -6.93
N ILE A 139 -6.08 16.28 -7.74
CA ILE A 139 -7.13 16.55 -8.74
C ILE A 139 -7.22 15.44 -9.77
N THR A 140 -6.07 14.98 -10.29
CA THR A 140 -6.02 13.87 -11.25
C THR A 140 -6.52 12.56 -10.66
N SER A 141 -6.26 12.29 -9.37
CA SER A 141 -6.78 11.11 -8.68
C SER A 141 -8.31 11.14 -8.56
N LEU A 142 -8.88 12.29 -8.28
CA LEU A 142 -10.34 12.47 -8.26
C LEU A 142 -10.94 12.33 -9.67
N ALA A 143 -10.31 12.94 -10.67
CA ALA A 143 -10.75 12.82 -12.06
C ALA A 143 -10.70 11.37 -12.56
N GLU A 144 -9.64 10.64 -12.23
CA GLU A 144 -9.47 9.22 -12.56
C GLU A 144 -10.57 8.36 -11.91
N ARG A 145 -10.90 8.65 -10.64
CA ARG A 145 -12.03 7.99 -9.96
C ARG A 145 -13.35 8.24 -10.68
N PHE A 146 -13.65 9.50 -11.01
CA PHE A 146 -14.89 9.85 -11.69
C PHE A 146 -14.97 9.21 -13.09
N ALA A 147 -13.87 9.20 -13.83
CA ALA A 147 -13.82 8.55 -15.14
C ALA A 147 -14.12 7.05 -15.06
N LEU A 148 -13.55 6.33 -14.07
CA LEU A 148 -13.80 4.90 -13.87
C LEU A 148 -15.25 4.63 -13.43
N VAL A 149 -15.81 5.46 -12.54
CA VAL A 149 -17.22 5.33 -12.13
C VAL A 149 -18.16 5.54 -13.31
N ASN A 150 -17.92 6.57 -14.13
CA ASN A 150 -18.72 6.86 -15.30
C ASN A 150 -18.62 5.76 -16.38
N ALA A 151 -17.49 5.07 -16.44
CA ALA A 151 -17.30 3.90 -17.30
C ALA A 151 -17.93 2.62 -16.73
N GLY A 152 -18.66 2.67 -15.62
CA GLY A 152 -19.27 1.52 -14.97
C GLY A 152 -18.27 0.55 -14.33
N LEU A 153 -17.02 1.01 -14.12
CA LEU A 153 -15.95 0.21 -13.53
C LEU A 153 -15.91 0.35 -12.00
N ASN A 154 -15.41 -0.69 -11.33
CA ASN A 154 -15.31 -0.69 -9.88
C ASN A 154 -14.24 0.30 -9.40
N ALA A 155 -14.67 1.47 -8.88
CA ALA A 155 -13.80 2.52 -8.36
C ALA A 155 -13.39 2.32 -6.89
N THR A 156 -13.78 1.21 -6.25
CA THR A 156 -13.53 0.97 -4.81
C THR A 156 -12.13 0.41 -4.51
N ARG A 157 -11.38 -0.02 -5.52
CA ARG A 157 -10.02 -0.54 -5.33
C ARG A 157 -9.02 0.57 -5.06
N ASP A 158 -7.99 0.27 -4.25
CA ASP A 158 -7.21 1.25 -3.50
C ASP A 158 -6.26 2.14 -4.31
N HIS A 159 -5.58 1.60 -5.34
CA HIS A 159 -4.51 2.32 -6.02
C HIS A 159 -4.89 2.81 -7.41
N TYR A 160 -4.74 4.12 -7.61
CA TYR A 160 -4.77 4.77 -8.91
C TYR A 160 -3.35 5.05 -9.37
N LEU A 161 -3.12 5.23 -10.66
CA LEU A 161 -1.83 5.64 -11.17
C LEU A 161 -1.38 6.97 -10.55
N SER A 162 -2.29 7.92 -10.48
CA SER A 162 -2.07 9.24 -9.89
C SER A 162 -1.73 9.20 -8.39
N THR A 163 -2.30 8.24 -7.63
CA THR A 163 -2.01 8.14 -6.18
C THR A 163 -0.58 7.68 -5.89
N THR A 164 0.04 6.91 -6.78
CA THR A 164 1.46 6.54 -6.64
C THR A 164 2.36 7.78 -6.74
N PHE A 165 2.12 8.63 -7.74
CA PHE A 165 2.87 9.89 -7.87
C PHE A 165 2.56 10.86 -6.74
N LEU A 166 1.32 10.92 -6.27
CA LEU A 166 0.92 11.70 -5.11
C LEU A 166 1.71 11.29 -3.87
N ALA A 167 1.81 9.98 -3.59
CA ALA A 167 2.55 9.45 -2.45
C ALA A 167 4.04 9.80 -2.52
N ILE A 168 4.66 9.71 -3.70
CA ILE A 168 6.06 10.11 -3.95
C ILE A 168 6.26 11.60 -3.65
N CYS A 169 5.39 12.46 -4.18
CA CYS A 169 5.47 13.91 -3.97
C CYS A 169 5.27 14.29 -2.49
N LEU A 170 4.31 13.67 -1.81
CA LEU A 170 4.08 13.86 -0.38
C LEU A 170 5.30 13.45 0.44
N PHE A 171 5.90 12.31 0.14
CA PHE A 171 7.08 11.83 0.85
C PHE A 171 8.27 12.77 0.67
N ILE A 172 8.54 13.25 -0.54
CA ILE A 172 9.62 14.21 -0.80
C ILE A 172 9.32 15.56 -0.10
N TYR A 173 8.07 16.02 -0.15
CA TYR A 173 7.65 17.25 0.52
C TYR A 173 7.87 17.19 2.03
N THR A 174 7.50 16.08 2.67
CA THR A 174 7.70 15.88 4.12
C THR A 174 9.17 15.82 4.51
N LEU A 175 10.00 15.12 3.72
CA LEU A 175 11.45 15.12 3.92
C LEU A 175 12.03 16.54 3.90
N LYS A 176 11.64 17.34 2.93
CA LYS A 176 12.07 18.74 2.85
C LYS A 176 11.58 19.62 3.99
N SER A 177 10.38 19.34 4.50
CA SER A 177 9.81 20.08 5.63
C SER A 177 10.56 19.84 6.93
N ASN A 178 10.94 18.58 7.18
CA ASN A 178 11.65 18.21 8.42
C ASN A 178 13.13 18.58 8.41
N TRP A 179 13.75 18.74 7.22
CA TRP A 179 15.17 19.12 7.13
C TRP A 179 15.41 20.55 7.58
N HIS A 180 14.45 21.44 7.40
CA HIS A 180 14.57 22.85 7.80
C HIS A 180 14.48 23.09 9.31
N ASN A 181 13.97 22.11 10.07
CA ASN A 181 13.83 22.18 11.55
C ASN A 181 15.01 21.56 12.30
N LYS A 182 16.09 21.14 11.62
CA LYS A 182 17.28 20.57 12.29
C LYS A 182 18.36 21.61 12.59
N ASP A 183 18.16 22.85 12.20
CA ASP A 183 19.07 23.99 12.48
C ASP A 183 18.54 24.86 13.64
N LEU A 184 17.63 24.34 14.46
CA LEU A 184 17.20 24.85 15.75
C LEU A 184 17.63 23.87 16.85
#